data_173bbffcdce81e3bad03f464d646428f
#
_entry.id   173bbffcdce81e3bad03f464d646428f
#
_cell.length_a   1.000
_cell.length_b   1.000
_cell.length_c   1.000
_cell.angle_alpha   90.00
_cell.angle_beta   90.00
_cell.angle_gamma   90.00
#
_symmetry.space_group_name_H-M   'P 1'
#
loop_
_entity.id
_entity.type
_entity.pdbx_description
1 polymer ?
#
loop_
_entity_poly.entity_id
_entity_poly.type
_entity_poly.pdbx_seq_one_letter_code
_entity_poly.pdbx_strand_id
1 'polypeptide(L)'
;LADKVGLLSGGQRQALTLLMATLQKPDLLLLDEPTAALDPSTASKVLGLIRTIVGEQGLTTFMVTHNMADALSMGNRLIMMWEGRIIYDVRGAEKDALSVEDLLRKFEEVSGSALDNDRMLLG
;
A
#
# COMPACT_ATOMS: atom_id res chain seq x y z
N LEU A 1 -23.60 1.58 21.71
CA LEU A 1 -22.16 1.79 21.65
C LEU A 1 -21.71 2.70 22.80
N ALA A 2 -21.33 2.09 23.91
CA ALA A 2 -20.86 2.84 25.06
C ALA A 2 -19.48 3.43 24.84
N ASP A 3 -18.71 2.86 23.91
CA ASP A 3 -17.34 3.25 23.70
C ASP A 3 -17.25 4.47 22.78
N LYS A 4 -16.52 5.45 23.26
CA LYS A 4 -16.20 6.64 22.46
C LYS A 4 -15.15 6.28 21.42
N VAL A 5 -15.21 6.91 20.26
CA VAL A 5 -14.23 6.68 19.19
C VAL A 5 -12.79 6.84 19.68
N GLY A 6 -12.54 7.75 20.62
CA GLY A 6 -11.23 7.96 21.20
C GLY A 6 -10.67 6.80 22.01
N LEU A 7 -11.54 5.85 22.44
CA LEU A 7 -11.12 4.67 23.20
C LEU A 7 -10.82 3.47 22.29
N LEU A 8 -11.07 3.55 20.99
CA LEU A 8 -10.80 2.47 20.05
C LEU A 8 -9.30 2.34 19.78
N SER A 9 -8.86 1.10 19.56
CA SER A 9 -7.49 0.85 19.10
C SER A 9 -7.25 1.44 17.72
N GLY A 10 -5.97 1.58 17.32
CA GLY A 10 -5.62 2.07 15.99
C GLY A 10 -6.23 1.23 14.86
N GLY A 11 -6.23 -0.11 15.03
CA GLY A 11 -6.86 -1.01 14.05
C GLY A 11 -8.36 -0.86 13.98
N GLN A 12 -9.02 -0.68 15.13
CA GLN A 12 -10.46 -0.46 15.18
C GLN A 12 -10.84 0.86 14.53
N ARG A 13 -10.03 1.90 14.73
CA ARG A 13 -10.24 3.20 14.06
C ARG A 13 -10.13 3.07 12.56
N GLN A 14 -9.14 2.36 12.08
CA GLN A 14 -8.96 2.13 10.65
C GLN A 14 -10.13 1.34 10.06
N ALA A 15 -10.59 0.31 10.77
CA ALA A 15 -11.75 -0.48 10.35
C ALA A 15 -13.00 0.39 10.27
N LEU A 16 -13.24 1.23 11.27
CA LEU A 16 -14.40 2.13 11.30
C LEU A 16 -14.31 3.15 10.16
N THR A 17 -13.14 3.75 9.95
CA THR A 17 -12.93 4.72 8.87
C THR A 17 -13.20 4.08 7.51
N LEU A 18 -12.72 2.85 7.30
CA LEU A 18 -12.93 2.11 6.06
C LEU A 18 -14.43 1.83 5.84
N LEU A 19 -15.13 1.37 6.88
CA LEU A 19 -16.56 1.12 6.80
C LEU A 19 -17.34 2.39 6.45
N MET A 20 -16.99 3.50 7.08
CA MET A 20 -17.64 4.78 6.79
C MET A 20 -17.38 5.24 5.35
N ALA A 21 -16.16 5.08 4.87
CA ALA A 21 -15.80 5.47 3.50
C ALA A 21 -16.50 4.61 2.45
N THR A 22 -16.91 3.39 2.81
CA THR A 22 -17.50 2.43 1.88
C THR A 22 -19.01 2.22 2.06
N LEU A 23 -19.65 2.93 2.99
CA LEU A 23 -21.09 2.85 3.20
C LEU A 23 -21.89 3.14 1.94
N GLN A 24 -21.47 4.15 1.19
CA GLN A 24 -22.02 4.45 -0.13
C GLN A 24 -20.94 4.08 -1.12
N LYS A 25 -21.06 2.95 -1.76
CA LYS A 25 -20.05 2.40 -2.67
C LYS A 25 -19.38 3.50 -3.49
N PRO A 26 -18.12 3.85 -3.19
CA PRO A 26 -17.42 4.91 -3.93
C PRO A 26 -16.98 4.43 -5.31
N ASP A 27 -16.80 5.37 -6.23
CA ASP A 27 -16.24 5.07 -7.54
C ASP A 27 -14.73 4.77 -7.44
N LEU A 28 -14.06 5.38 -6.46
CA LEU A 28 -12.64 5.19 -6.20
C LEU A 28 -12.38 5.26 -4.70
N LEU A 29 -11.71 4.25 -4.18
CA LEU A 29 -11.28 4.22 -2.78
C LEU A 29 -9.78 4.54 -2.73
N LEU A 30 -9.40 5.56 -2.01
CA LEU A 30 -8.00 5.95 -1.79
C LEU A 30 -7.60 5.58 -0.37
N LEU A 31 -6.53 4.80 -0.25
CA LEU A 31 -5.97 4.36 1.03
C LEU A 31 -4.52 4.83 1.12
N ASP A 32 -4.24 5.70 2.08
CA ASP A 32 -2.89 6.23 2.30
C ASP A 32 -2.30 5.65 3.57
N GLU A 33 -1.33 4.76 3.43
CA GLU A 33 -0.65 4.10 4.54
C GLU A 33 -1.62 3.49 5.57
N PRO A 34 -2.56 2.63 5.15
CA PRO A 34 -3.64 2.19 6.04
C PRO A 34 -3.17 1.37 7.25
N THR A 35 -1.94 0.86 7.23
CA THR A 35 -1.38 0.08 8.33
C THR A 35 -0.26 0.79 9.08
N ALA A 36 -0.02 2.07 8.78
CA ALA A 36 1.02 2.83 9.45
C ALA A 36 0.78 2.89 10.96
N ALA A 37 1.83 2.72 11.73
CA ALA A 37 1.82 2.76 13.19
C ALA A 37 1.00 1.64 13.86
N LEU A 38 0.61 0.60 13.12
CA LEU A 38 -0.05 -0.58 13.68
C LEU A 38 0.97 -1.70 13.89
N ASP A 39 0.77 -2.49 14.95
CA ASP A 39 1.57 -3.71 15.14
C ASP A 39 1.26 -4.72 14.02
N PRO A 40 2.18 -5.68 13.73
CA PRO A 40 2.00 -6.60 12.60
C PRO A 40 0.69 -7.40 12.62
N SER A 41 0.26 -7.83 13.80
CA SER A 41 -0.99 -8.60 13.94
C SER A 41 -2.21 -7.76 13.55
N THR A 42 -2.28 -6.54 14.06
CA THR A 42 -3.38 -5.61 13.78
C THR A 42 -3.35 -5.16 12.32
N ALA A 43 -2.15 -4.88 11.79
CA ALA A 43 -1.97 -4.51 10.40
C ALA A 43 -2.51 -5.61 9.46
N SER A 44 -2.19 -6.86 9.76
CA SER A 44 -2.68 -8.00 8.98
C SER A 44 -4.21 -8.09 8.96
N LYS A 45 -4.84 -7.83 10.10
CA LYS A 45 -6.31 -7.81 10.20
C LYS A 45 -6.93 -6.68 9.39
N VAL A 46 -6.32 -5.49 9.43
CA VAL A 46 -6.79 -4.33 8.65
C VAL A 46 -6.66 -4.61 7.15
N LEU A 47 -5.54 -5.17 6.70
CA LEU A 47 -5.36 -5.53 5.29
C LEU A 47 -6.37 -6.59 4.84
N GLY A 48 -6.65 -7.57 5.70
CA GLY A 48 -7.68 -8.58 5.43
C GLY A 48 -9.06 -7.97 5.25
N LEU A 49 -9.41 -7.01 6.10
CA LEU A 49 -10.68 -6.28 6.03
C LEU A 49 -10.77 -5.46 4.72
N ILE A 50 -9.70 -4.77 4.37
CA ILE A 50 -9.64 -4.01 3.11
C ILE A 50 -9.87 -4.96 1.93
N ARG A 51 -9.16 -6.08 1.91
CA ARG A 51 -9.29 -7.07 0.85
C ARG A 51 -10.72 -7.59 0.71
N THR A 52 -11.36 -7.87 1.84
CA THR A 52 -12.75 -8.35 1.87
C THR A 52 -13.70 -7.30 1.32
N ILE A 53 -13.64 -6.07 1.80
CA ILE A 53 -14.56 -5.00 1.39
C ILE A 53 -14.36 -4.65 -0.08
N VAL A 54 -13.12 -4.50 -0.51
CA VAL A 54 -12.80 -4.19 -1.91
C VAL A 54 -13.30 -5.29 -2.84
N GLY A 55 -13.08 -6.56 -2.45
CA GLY A 55 -13.52 -7.70 -3.24
C GLY A 55 -15.03 -7.82 -3.31
N GLU A 56 -15.72 -7.71 -2.17
CA GLU A 56 -17.18 -7.85 -2.11
C GLU A 56 -17.91 -6.75 -2.87
N GLN A 57 -17.43 -5.52 -2.78
CA GLN A 57 -18.07 -4.38 -3.43
C GLN A 57 -17.52 -4.08 -4.82
N GLY A 58 -16.47 -4.78 -5.25
CA GLY A 58 -15.85 -4.55 -6.54
C GLY A 58 -15.29 -3.13 -6.69
N LEU A 59 -14.64 -2.63 -5.63
CA LEU A 59 -14.16 -1.25 -5.60
C LEU A 59 -12.87 -1.07 -6.38
N THR A 60 -12.82 -0.05 -7.22
CA THR A 60 -11.56 0.44 -7.76
C THR A 60 -10.80 1.12 -6.62
N THR A 61 -9.60 0.64 -6.33
CA THR A 61 -8.86 1.05 -5.13
C THR A 61 -7.42 1.42 -5.48
N PHE A 62 -6.96 2.52 -4.89
CA PHE A 62 -5.57 2.96 -4.99
C PHE A 62 -5.00 3.03 -3.56
N MET A 63 -3.99 2.20 -3.29
CA MET A 63 -3.37 2.15 -1.97
C MET A 63 -1.92 2.58 -2.06
N VAL A 64 -1.53 3.49 -1.16
CA VAL A 64 -0.14 3.94 -1.01
C VAL A 64 0.43 3.32 0.26
N THR A 65 1.61 2.71 0.14
CA THR A 65 2.31 2.13 1.28
C THR A 65 3.82 2.13 1.06
N HIS A 66 4.57 2.24 2.15
CA HIS A 66 6.02 2.03 2.15
C HIS A 66 6.40 0.58 2.44
N ASN A 67 5.44 -0.24 2.82
CA ASN A 67 5.69 -1.65 3.12
C ASN A 67 5.61 -2.47 1.83
N MET A 68 6.76 -2.97 1.39
CA MET A 68 6.84 -3.72 0.13
C MET A 68 6.08 -5.04 0.16
N ALA A 69 6.05 -5.71 1.31
CA ALA A 69 5.29 -6.95 1.46
C ALA A 69 3.79 -6.69 1.31
N ASP A 70 3.28 -5.61 1.90
CA ASP A 70 1.88 -5.22 1.76
C ASP A 70 1.56 -4.86 0.31
N ALA A 71 2.45 -4.11 -0.35
CA ALA A 71 2.26 -3.74 -1.75
C ALA A 71 2.16 -4.96 -2.66
N LEU A 72 2.97 -6.00 -2.39
CA LEU A 72 2.93 -7.24 -3.16
C LEU A 72 1.68 -8.05 -2.90
N SER A 73 1.19 -8.08 -1.65
CA SER A 73 0.05 -8.91 -1.27
C SER A 73 -1.30 -8.32 -1.64
N MET A 74 -1.35 -7.03 -1.92
CA MET A 74 -2.61 -6.31 -2.16
C MET A 74 -2.73 -5.89 -3.63
N GLY A 75 -3.94 -6.04 -4.15
CA GLY A 75 -4.24 -5.56 -5.50
C GLY A 75 -3.65 -6.39 -6.63
N ASN A 76 -4.00 -5.99 -7.84
CA ASN A 76 -3.58 -6.68 -9.07
C ASN A 76 -2.53 -5.92 -9.88
N ARG A 77 -2.15 -4.74 -9.43
CA ARG A 77 -1.14 -3.91 -10.08
C ARG A 77 -0.27 -3.24 -9.01
N LEU A 78 1.02 -3.23 -9.23
CA LEU A 78 1.98 -2.56 -8.35
C LEU A 78 2.75 -1.52 -9.12
N ILE A 79 2.79 -0.32 -8.56
CA ILE A 79 3.54 0.80 -9.12
C ILE A 79 4.56 1.23 -8.07
N MET A 80 5.81 1.32 -8.46
CA MET A 80 6.88 1.84 -7.61
C MET A 80 7.26 3.22 -8.09
N MET A 81 7.36 4.16 -7.15
CA MET A 81 7.70 5.54 -7.49
C MET A 81 8.98 5.97 -6.77
N TRP A 82 9.74 6.83 -7.42
CA TRP A 82 10.93 7.46 -6.85
C TRP A 82 11.11 8.84 -7.47
N GLU A 83 11.29 9.83 -6.61
CA GLU A 83 11.46 11.24 -7.02
C GLU A 83 10.42 11.71 -8.05
N GLY A 84 9.15 11.42 -7.75
CA GLY A 84 8.03 11.86 -8.58
C GLY A 84 7.86 11.11 -9.90
N ARG A 85 8.60 10.02 -10.09
CA ARG A 85 8.54 9.22 -11.32
C ARG A 85 8.11 7.81 -11.04
N ILE A 86 7.41 7.20 -11.98
CA ILE A 86 7.13 5.77 -11.94
C ILE A 86 8.36 5.05 -12.47
N ILE A 87 8.98 4.23 -11.60
CA ILE A 87 10.19 3.49 -11.94
C ILE A 87 9.92 2.01 -12.21
N TYR A 88 8.75 1.52 -11.82
CA TYR A 88 8.35 0.14 -12.05
C TYR A 88 6.83 0.05 -12.05
N ASP A 89 6.26 -0.73 -12.96
CA ASP A 89 4.82 -0.90 -13.11
C ASP A 89 4.57 -2.33 -13.60
N VAL A 90 3.98 -3.15 -12.74
CA VAL A 90 3.71 -4.56 -13.04
C VAL A 90 2.31 -4.94 -12.62
N ARG A 91 1.75 -5.91 -13.32
CA ARG A 91 0.41 -6.42 -13.05
C ARG A 91 0.31 -7.92 -13.31
N GLY A 92 -0.73 -8.53 -12.75
CA GLY A 92 -1.08 -9.91 -13.02
C GLY A 92 0.02 -10.90 -12.66
N ALA A 93 0.30 -11.83 -13.56
CA ALA A 93 1.27 -12.90 -13.34
C ALA A 93 2.68 -12.39 -13.04
N GLU A 94 3.10 -11.29 -13.67
CA GLU A 94 4.41 -10.70 -13.41
C GLU A 94 4.50 -10.20 -11.97
N LYS A 95 3.43 -9.56 -11.46
CA LYS A 95 3.37 -9.12 -10.08
C LYS A 95 3.39 -10.31 -9.11
N ASP A 96 2.62 -11.34 -9.41
CA ASP A 96 2.51 -12.51 -8.55
C ASP A 96 3.82 -13.27 -8.39
N ALA A 97 4.71 -13.18 -9.37
CA ALA A 97 6.02 -13.81 -9.36
C ALA A 97 7.09 -13.04 -8.58
N LEU A 98 6.79 -11.82 -8.13
CA LEU A 98 7.78 -10.97 -7.47
C LEU A 98 7.89 -11.25 -5.97
N SER A 99 9.12 -11.12 -5.46
CA SER A 99 9.41 -11.12 -4.04
C SER A 99 9.77 -9.71 -3.57
N VAL A 100 9.82 -9.53 -2.25
CA VAL A 100 10.30 -8.26 -1.66
C VAL A 100 11.74 -7.97 -2.12
N GLU A 101 12.57 -9.00 -2.21
CA GLU A 101 13.95 -8.87 -2.68
C GLU A 101 14.03 -8.33 -4.11
N ASP A 102 13.11 -8.78 -4.98
CA ASP A 102 13.03 -8.28 -6.35
C ASP A 102 12.71 -6.79 -6.39
N LEU A 103 11.78 -6.33 -5.54
CA LEU A 103 11.44 -4.92 -5.45
C LEU A 103 12.58 -4.08 -4.91
N LEU A 104 13.28 -4.56 -3.88
CA LEU A 104 14.45 -3.89 -3.33
C LEU A 104 15.55 -3.75 -4.38
N ARG A 105 15.78 -4.81 -5.14
CA ARG A 105 16.78 -4.82 -6.22
C ARG A 105 16.44 -3.79 -7.29
N LYS A 106 15.17 -3.74 -7.68
CA LYS A 106 14.69 -2.78 -8.68
C LYS A 106 14.85 -1.34 -8.19
N PHE A 107 14.53 -1.09 -6.93
CA PHE A 107 14.69 0.23 -6.33
C PHE A 107 16.17 0.64 -6.30
N GLU A 108 17.06 -0.26 -5.89
CA GLU A 108 18.50 -0.01 -5.85
C GLU A 108 19.07 0.27 -7.24
N GLU A 109 18.65 -0.47 -8.25
CA GLU A 109 19.07 -0.23 -9.64
C GLU A 109 18.81 1.21 -10.06
N VAL A 110 17.59 1.70 -9.82
CA VAL A 110 17.19 3.01 -10.29
C VAL A 110 17.75 4.11 -9.39
N SER A 111 17.62 3.99 -8.07
CA SER A 111 18.10 5.01 -7.12
C SER A 111 19.63 5.03 -7.06
N GLY A 112 20.28 3.88 -7.13
CA GLY A 112 21.74 3.79 -7.16
C GLY A 112 22.33 4.43 -8.41
N SER A 113 21.76 4.18 -9.57
CA SER A 113 22.18 4.79 -10.84
C SER A 113 22.05 6.31 -10.80
N ALA A 114 20.95 6.81 -10.26
CA ALA A 114 20.74 8.26 -10.13
C ALA A 114 21.76 8.90 -9.20
N LEU A 115 22.05 8.27 -8.05
CA LEU A 115 23.06 8.75 -7.11
C LEU A 115 24.45 8.75 -7.73
N ASP A 116 24.79 7.72 -8.49
CA ASP A 116 26.09 7.64 -9.17
C ASP A 116 26.23 8.76 -10.22
N ASN A 117 25.16 9.03 -10.98
CA ASN A 117 25.14 10.13 -11.93
C ASN A 117 25.32 11.48 -11.25
N ASP A 118 24.65 11.70 -10.13
CA ASP A 118 24.77 12.92 -9.34
C ASP A 118 26.20 13.11 -8.83
N ARG A 119 26.84 12.05 -8.37
CA ARG A 119 28.24 12.08 -7.94
C ARG A 119 29.18 12.44 -9.08
N MET A 120 28.94 11.88 -10.26
CA MET A 120 29.74 12.20 -11.44
C MET A 120 29.59 13.67 -11.86
N LEU A 121 28.39 14.25 -11.70
CA LEU A 121 28.15 15.66 -12.01
C LEU A 121 28.75 16.61 -10.98
N LEU A 122 28.81 16.18 -9.73
CA LEU A 122 29.30 17.00 -8.63
C LEU A 122 30.80 16.81 -8.34
N GLY A 123 31.35 15.75 -8.84
CA GLY A 123 32.74 15.41 -8.63
C GLY A 123 33.64 16.00 -9.66
#